data_10ef4ed4bac6bd1ed8f6cfa10a5c3b08
#
_entry.id   10ef4ed4bac6bd1ed8f6cfa10a5c3b08
#
_cell.length_a   1.000
_cell.length_b   1.000
_cell.length_c   1.000
_cell.angle_alpha   90.00
_cell.angle_beta   90.00
_cell.angle_gamma   90.00
#
_symmetry.space_group_name_H-M   'P 1'
#
loop_
_entity.id
_entity.type
_entity.pdbx_description
1 polymer ?
#
loop_
_entity_poly.entity_id
_entity_poly.type
_entity_poly.pdbx_seq_one_letter_code
_entity_poly.pdbx_strand_id
1 'polypeptide(L)'
;MQIGFIGLGAVVETAYLPALRRLGYRIDSCQGYDLDSSRALPGIQRCSSLSALLAKPLDTLFITTSSLQHLPVLERALASAIPRIVVEKPIVANLEQAARLRALLAPAGEAGRVLALDHWMARGLALNALAPPWQAEEEGSGLPPPHLSAQDIAWIEGYLQEPSGFNAAGEPVALNFATGELDSRRLRHPDGVILDIGTHVLAMLRETLLDCGGYVTLDLAVRAAKDRLGRDIAHGDTVTAEGEAHLQGRLGDIPLNIWLNKYAGPAGGQKGMRIGLRDGRLLALDRAPDGEVATLQDGERIQRWTRPGAIYAHCLDEQILGAENVFTRTPESVAGLTRRRLEEVEWLLRLQQQLRGPH
;
A
#
# COMPACT_ATOMS: atom_id res chain seq x y z
N MET A 1 14.83 -10.16 17.83
CA MET A 1 14.60 -10.17 16.36
C MET A 1 15.62 -9.25 15.72
N GLN A 2 16.36 -9.71 14.71
CA GLN A 2 17.37 -8.96 13.96
C GLN A 2 16.73 -8.49 12.65
N ILE A 3 16.66 -7.18 12.45
CA ILE A 3 15.99 -6.55 11.29
C ILE A 3 17.05 -5.91 10.40
N GLY A 4 16.95 -6.13 9.08
CA GLY A 4 17.78 -5.50 8.06
C GLY A 4 16.96 -4.62 7.13
N PHE A 5 17.58 -3.52 6.64
CA PHE A 5 17.02 -2.63 5.62
C PHE A 5 17.97 -2.47 4.44
N ILE A 6 17.45 -2.62 3.23
CA ILE A 6 18.16 -2.25 1.99
C ILE A 6 17.42 -1.05 1.38
N GLY A 7 18.11 0.09 1.35
CA GLY A 7 17.53 1.40 1.06
C GLY A 7 17.17 2.13 2.36
N LEU A 8 17.89 3.20 2.68
CA LEU A 8 17.68 4.00 3.89
C LEU A 8 17.02 5.34 3.53
N GLY A 9 15.99 5.25 2.69
CA GLY A 9 15.24 6.40 2.20
C GLY A 9 14.17 6.91 3.18
N ALA A 10 13.38 7.87 2.70
CA ALA A 10 12.35 8.56 3.49
C ALA A 10 11.34 7.59 4.14
N VAL A 11 10.93 6.52 3.46
CA VAL A 11 9.94 5.57 4.02
C VAL A 11 10.48 4.87 5.26
N VAL A 12 11.78 4.54 5.29
CA VAL A 12 12.40 3.94 6.49
C VAL A 12 12.43 4.95 7.63
N GLU A 13 12.89 6.16 7.35
CA GLU A 13 13.05 7.22 8.33
C GLU A 13 11.70 7.66 8.93
N THR A 14 10.69 7.87 8.06
CA THR A 14 9.44 8.55 8.45
C THR A 14 8.29 7.61 8.76
N ALA A 15 8.36 6.34 8.35
CA ALA A 15 7.30 5.36 8.59
C ALA A 15 7.79 4.15 9.39
N TYR A 16 8.82 3.43 8.91
CA TYR A 16 9.26 2.19 9.57
C TYR A 16 9.88 2.42 10.95
N LEU A 17 10.84 3.33 11.09
CA LEU A 17 11.51 3.56 12.36
C LEU A 17 10.55 4.07 13.45
N PRO A 18 9.66 5.04 13.18
CA PRO A 18 8.64 5.43 14.16
C PRO A 18 7.70 4.29 14.54
N ALA A 19 7.26 3.48 13.57
CA ALA A 19 6.39 2.33 13.83
C ALA A 19 7.10 1.26 14.67
N LEU A 20 8.34 0.91 14.36
CA LEU A 20 9.14 -0.04 15.13
C LEU A 20 9.36 0.43 16.57
N ARG A 21 9.67 1.72 16.78
CA ARG A 21 9.81 2.29 18.14
C ARG A 21 8.51 2.18 18.93
N ARG A 22 7.37 2.50 18.28
CA ARG A 22 6.04 2.38 18.91
C ARG A 22 5.71 0.96 19.32
N LEU A 23 6.15 -0.02 18.53
CA LEU A 23 5.99 -1.45 18.82
C LEU A 23 7.03 -2.01 19.80
N GLY A 24 7.94 -1.18 20.33
CA GLY A 24 8.94 -1.58 21.31
C GLY A 24 10.18 -2.27 20.73
N TYR A 25 10.37 -2.25 19.41
CA TYR A 25 11.57 -2.81 18.81
C TYR A 25 12.80 -1.91 19.02
N ARG A 26 13.95 -2.54 19.25
CA ARG A 26 15.22 -1.86 19.42
C ARG A 26 15.82 -1.48 18.06
N ILE A 27 15.84 -0.18 17.75
CA ILE A 27 16.38 0.32 16.48
C ILE A 27 17.90 0.17 16.41
N ASP A 28 18.60 0.28 17.53
CA ASP A 28 20.05 0.12 17.63
C ASP A 28 20.53 -1.31 17.31
N SER A 29 19.63 -2.28 17.24
CA SER A 29 19.92 -3.64 16.76
C SER A 29 19.65 -3.81 15.26
N CYS A 30 19.04 -2.81 14.58
CA CYS A 30 18.77 -2.89 13.16
C CYS A 30 20.05 -2.69 12.33
N GLN A 31 20.15 -3.45 11.24
CA GLN A 31 21.25 -3.36 10.27
C GLN A 31 20.74 -2.65 9.00
N GLY A 32 21.60 -1.90 8.31
CA GLY A 32 21.15 -1.20 7.11
C GLY A 32 22.23 -1.08 6.04
N TYR A 33 21.81 -1.05 4.79
CA TYR A 33 22.67 -0.73 3.66
C TYR A 33 21.93 0.21 2.68
N ASP A 34 22.65 1.20 2.22
CA ASP A 34 22.21 2.07 1.13
C ASP A 34 23.37 2.26 0.14
N LEU A 35 23.04 2.36 -1.17
CA LEU A 35 24.03 2.60 -2.21
C LEU A 35 24.68 3.98 -2.05
N ASP A 36 23.90 4.97 -1.61
CA ASP A 36 24.39 6.29 -1.24
C ASP A 36 25.09 6.22 0.13
N SER A 37 26.41 6.36 0.12
CA SER A 37 27.23 6.29 1.33
C SER A 37 26.93 7.40 2.36
N SER A 38 26.33 8.50 1.93
CA SER A 38 25.92 9.61 2.81
C SER A 38 24.64 9.31 3.59
N ARG A 39 23.82 8.35 3.15
CA ARG A 39 22.59 7.94 3.82
C ARG A 39 22.89 7.16 5.10
N ALA A 40 22.67 7.80 6.25
CA ALA A 40 22.76 7.19 7.56
C ALA A 40 21.54 7.59 8.39
N LEU A 41 20.88 6.62 9.00
CA LEU A 41 19.73 6.87 9.86
C LEU A 41 20.12 6.62 11.33
N PRO A 42 19.79 7.53 12.26
CA PRO A 42 20.11 7.39 13.66
C PRO A 42 19.59 6.07 14.25
N GLY A 43 20.48 5.31 14.85
CA GLY A 43 20.18 4.02 15.47
C GLY A 43 20.34 2.80 14.55
N ILE A 44 20.40 2.95 13.23
CA ILE A 44 20.69 1.83 12.32
C ILE A 44 22.20 1.63 12.17
N GLN A 45 22.65 0.39 12.39
CA GLN A 45 24.04 0.00 12.15
C GLN A 45 24.28 -0.19 10.65
N ARG A 46 25.03 0.72 10.03
CA ARG A 46 25.31 0.68 8.60
C ARG A 46 26.31 -0.41 8.26
N CYS A 47 25.98 -1.27 7.27
CA CYS A 47 26.90 -2.22 6.67
C CYS A 47 27.67 -1.56 5.50
N SER A 48 28.91 -2.00 5.31
CA SER A 48 29.81 -1.48 4.26
C SER A 48 29.43 -1.89 2.85
N SER A 49 28.66 -2.97 2.70
CA SER A 49 28.18 -3.47 1.41
C SER A 49 26.88 -4.25 1.56
N LEU A 50 26.16 -4.43 0.45
CA LEU A 50 24.98 -5.30 0.41
C LEU A 50 25.33 -6.74 0.80
N SER A 51 26.46 -7.26 0.34
CA SER A 51 26.91 -8.61 0.70
C SER A 51 27.21 -8.74 2.20
N ALA A 52 27.77 -7.70 2.81
CA ALA A 52 28.00 -7.68 4.25
C ALA A 52 26.68 -7.67 5.05
N LEU A 53 25.65 -6.98 4.59
CA LEU A 53 24.32 -7.02 5.20
C LEU A 53 23.68 -8.40 5.04
N LEU A 54 23.69 -8.97 3.83
CA LEU A 54 23.08 -10.27 3.53
C LEU A 54 23.77 -11.45 4.24
N ALA A 55 25.02 -11.29 4.68
CA ALA A 55 25.74 -12.27 5.49
C ALA A 55 25.40 -12.21 6.99
N LYS A 56 24.63 -11.21 7.44
CA LYS A 56 24.20 -11.11 8.84
C LYS A 56 23.08 -12.11 9.15
N PRO A 57 23.01 -12.60 10.40
CA PRO A 57 21.91 -13.48 10.84
C PRO A 57 20.62 -12.68 11.06
N LEU A 58 20.01 -12.23 9.98
CA LEU A 58 18.76 -11.46 10.01
C LEU A 58 17.55 -12.38 10.10
N ASP A 59 16.58 -12.02 10.94
CA ASP A 59 15.28 -12.69 10.99
C ASP A 59 14.34 -12.14 9.91
N THR A 60 14.44 -10.83 9.60
CA THR A 60 13.60 -10.15 8.61
C THR A 60 14.42 -9.10 7.87
N LEU A 61 14.31 -9.09 6.55
CA LEU A 61 14.93 -8.12 5.66
C LEU A 61 13.85 -7.30 4.94
N PHE A 62 13.94 -5.98 5.04
CA PHE A 62 13.09 -5.06 4.28
C PHE A 62 13.86 -4.52 3.08
N ILE A 63 13.28 -4.62 1.88
CA ILE A 63 13.76 -4.00 0.64
C ILE A 63 12.91 -2.76 0.40
N THR A 64 13.51 -1.59 0.61
CA THR A 64 12.89 -0.27 0.61
C THR A 64 13.61 0.70 -0.35
N THR A 65 14.21 0.15 -1.40
CA THR A 65 14.87 0.88 -2.48
C THR A 65 13.85 1.54 -3.42
N SER A 66 14.29 2.14 -4.52
CA SER A 66 13.37 2.50 -5.61
C SER A 66 12.79 1.25 -6.28
N SER A 67 11.58 1.36 -6.84
CA SER A 67 10.83 0.25 -7.46
C SER A 67 11.64 -0.49 -8.53
N LEU A 68 12.42 0.23 -9.34
CA LEU A 68 13.30 -0.36 -10.36
C LEU A 68 14.36 -1.29 -9.76
N GLN A 69 14.77 -1.06 -8.52
CA GLN A 69 15.80 -1.85 -7.83
C GLN A 69 15.24 -2.99 -6.99
N HIS A 70 13.92 -3.08 -6.80
CA HIS A 70 13.32 -4.11 -5.97
C HIS A 70 13.68 -5.51 -6.45
N LEU A 71 13.46 -5.82 -7.72
CA LEU A 71 13.75 -7.15 -8.27
C LEU A 71 15.24 -7.51 -8.25
N PRO A 72 16.18 -6.68 -8.75
CA PRO A 72 17.61 -6.99 -8.67
C PRO A 72 18.12 -7.20 -7.24
N VAL A 73 17.60 -6.45 -6.29
CA VAL A 73 17.96 -6.60 -4.87
C VAL A 73 17.35 -7.87 -4.29
N LEU A 74 16.08 -8.17 -4.62
CA LEU A 74 15.40 -9.38 -4.17
C LEU A 74 16.10 -10.66 -4.66
N GLU A 75 16.57 -10.70 -5.91
CA GLU A 75 17.34 -11.83 -6.45
C GLU A 75 18.59 -12.12 -5.61
N ARG A 76 19.29 -11.07 -5.18
CA ARG A 76 20.44 -11.22 -4.29
C ARG A 76 20.04 -11.64 -2.89
N ALA A 77 18.93 -11.14 -2.37
CA ALA A 77 18.43 -11.50 -1.05
C ALA A 77 17.97 -12.96 -0.99
N LEU A 78 17.34 -13.47 -2.04
CA LEU A 78 16.92 -14.87 -2.14
C LEU A 78 18.12 -15.88 -2.13
N ALA A 79 19.28 -15.46 -2.61
CA ALA A 79 20.50 -16.25 -2.51
C ALA A 79 21.07 -16.35 -1.09
N SER A 80 20.53 -15.61 -0.12
CA SER A 80 20.90 -15.65 1.30
C SER A 80 20.00 -16.60 2.09
N ALA A 81 20.39 -16.92 3.32
CA ALA A 81 19.60 -17.77 4.24
C ALA A 81 18.53 -16.99 5.02
N ILE A 82 18.25 -15.72 4.71
CA ILE A 82 17.29 -14.88 5.44
C ILE A 82 15.88 -15.45 5.26
N PRO A 83 15.17 -15.79 6.35
CA PRO A 83 13.90 -16.50 6.24
C PRO A 83 12.71 -15.62 5.82
N ARG A 84 12.76 -14.32 6.07
CA ARG A 84 11.66 -13.37 5.79
C ARG A 84 12.19 -12.16 5.02
N ILE A 85 11.70 -12.00 3.80
CA ILE A 85 12.07 -10.90 2.92
C ILE A 85 10.78 -10.12 2.61
N VAL A 86 10.76 -8.85 2.95
CA VAL A 86 9.62 -7.95 2.75
C VAL A 86 10.02 -6.92 1.72
N VAL A 87 9.27 -6.81 0.63
CA VAL A 87 9.53 -5.87 -0.47
C VAL A 87 8.46 -4.80 -0.50
N GLU A 88 8.88 -3.53 -0.44
CA GLU A 88 7.99 -2.38 -0.54
C GLU A 88 7.27 -2.31 -1.90
N LYS A 89 6.15 -1.59 -1.88
CA LYS A 89 5.34 -1.31 -3.07
C LYS A 89 6.00 -0.27 -4.00
N PRO A 90 5.76 -0.38 -5.31
CA PRO A 90 5.27 -1.57 -6.01
C PRO A 90 6.36 -2.63 -6.05
N ILE A 91 5.99 -3.89 -5.90
CA ILE A 91 6.98 -4.99 -5.82
C ILE A 91 7.88 -5.07 -7.06
N VAL A 92 7.38 -4.62 -8.21
CA VAL A 92 8.11 -4.50 -9.49
C VAL A 92 7.73 -3.20 -10.19
N ALA A 93 8.61 -2.70 -11.06
CA ALA A 93 8.41 -1.42 -11.74
C ALA A 93 7.83 -1.54 -13.16
N ASN A 94 7.84 -2.73 -13.78
CA ASN A 94 7.35 -2.95 -15.13
C ASN A 94 6.94 -4.41 -15.36
N LEU A 95 6.27 -4.69 -16.48
CA LEU A 95 5.75 -6.03 -16.81
C LEU A 95 6.85 -7.07 -17.07
N GLU A 96 8.01 -6.68 -17.57
CA GLU A 96 9.16 -7.58 -17.74
C GLU A 96 9.65 -8.09 -16.37
N GLN A 97 9.82 -7.18 -15.41
CA GLN A 97 10.16 -7.53 -14.04
C GLN A 97 9.06 -8.40 -13.38
N ALA A 98 7.78 -8.16 -13.69
CA ALA A 98 6.69 -8.97 -13.18
C ALA A 98 6.78 -10.42 -13.66
N ALA A 99 7.03 -10.63 -14.96
CA ALA A 99 7.22 -11.96 -15.53
C ALA A 99 8.43 -12.68 -14.92
N ARG A 100 9.55 -11.96 -14.75
CA ARG A 100 10.76 -12.49 -14.12
C ARG A 100 10.55 -12.84 -12.66
N LEU A 101 9.83 -12.02 -11.91
CA LEU A 101 9.49 -12.30 -10.50
C LEU A 101 8.63 -13.56 -10.37
N ARG A 102 7.64 -13.76 -11.25
CA ARG A 102 6.84 -15.00 -11.25
C ARG A 102 7.70 -16.24 -11.43
N ALA A 103 8.65 -16.20 -12.35
CA ALA A 103 9.59 -17.30 -12.57
C ALA A 103 10.50 -17.51 -11.36
N LEU A 104 10.97 -16.44 -10.72
CA LEU A 104 11.83 -16.48 -9.55
C LEU A 104 11.15 -17.10 -8.33
N LEU A 105 9.85 -16.85 -8.14
CA LEU A 105 9.07 -17.35 -7.02
C LEU A 105 8.35 -18.69 -7.32
N ALA A 106 8.52 -19.25 -8.52
CA ALA A 106 7.91 -20.54 -8.87
C ALA A 106 8.45 -21.75 -8.09
N PRO A 107 9.76 -21.83 -7.70
CA PRO A 107 10.26 -22.94 -6.91
C PRO A 107 9.55 -23.03 -5.54
N ALA A 108 9.29 -24.26 -5.09
CA ALA A 108 8.68 -24.50 -3.80
C ALA A 108 9.55 -23.92 -2.66
N GLY A 109 8.91 -23.18 -1.78
CA GLY A 109 9.54 -22.55 -0.61
C GLY A 109 9.95 -21.09 -0.81
N GLU A 110 10.36 -20.64 -2.00
CA GLU A 110 10.79 -19.26 -2.20
C GLU A 110 9.64 -18.26 -2.05
N ALA A 111 8.47 -18.57 -2.59
CA ALA A 111 7.28 -17.74 -2.45
C ALA A 111 6.82 -17.53 -1.00
N GLY A 112 7.07 -18.52 -0.13
CA GLY A 112 6.75 -18.44 1.31
C GLY A 112 7.70 -17.54 2.11
N ARG A 113 8.84 -17.16 1.53
CA ARG A 113 9.83 -16.26 2.16
C ARG A 113 9.66 -14.79 1.78
N VAL A 114 8.94 -14.50 0.70
CA VAL A 114 8.82 -13.16 0.12
C VAL A 114 7.44 -12.61 0.31
N LEU A 115 7.32 -11.53 1.06
CA LEU A 115 6.10 -10.75 1.22
C LEU A 115 6.21 -9.46 0.41
N ALA A 116 5.34 -9.34 -0.61
CA ALA A 116 5.08 -8.04 -1.24
C ALA A 116 4.22 -7.21 -0.30
N LEU A 117 4.80 -6.15 0.23
CA LEU A 117 4.12 -5.31 1.21
C LEU A 117 3.36 -4.18 0.52
N ASP A 118 2.12 -4.03 0.91
CA ASP A 118 1.41 -2.76 0.87
C ASP A 118 0.76 -2.53 2.23
N HIS A 119 1.13 -1.46 2.93
CA HIS A 119 0.66 -1.25 4.29
C HIS A 119 -0.87 -1.03 4.38
N TRP A 120 -1.55 -0.72 3.27
CA TRP A 120 -3.01 -0.61 3.24
C TRP A 120 -3.74 -1.95 3.27
N MET A 121 -3.05 -3.06 3.07
CA MET A 121 -3.67 -4.38 3.25
C MET A 121 -4.15 -4.59 4.70
N ALA A 122 -3.47 -3.99 5.69
CA ALA A 122 -3.90 -4.05 7.09
C ALA A 122 -5.21 -3.28 7.37
N ARG A 123 -5.53 -2.27 6.56
CA ARG A 123 -6.81 -1.55 6.65
C ARG A 123 -7.98 -2.44 6.24
N GLY A 124 -7.83 -3.17 5.15
CA GLY A 124 -8.86 -4.06 4.65
C GLY A 124 -9.20 -5.18 5.64
N LEU A 125 -8.20 -5.83 6.18
CA LEU A 125 -8.36 -6.95 7.12
C LEU A 125 -9.05 -6.54 8.44
N ALA A 126 -8.82 -5.30 8.91
CA ALA A 126 -9.38 -4.85 10.17
C ALA A 126 -10.85 -4.42 10.05
N LEU A 127 -11.32 -4.03 8.87
CA LEU A 127 -12.62 -3.39 8.71
C LEU A 127 -13.80 -4.34 8.97
N ASN A 128 -13.73 -5.58 8.46
CA ASN A 128 -14.87 -6.48 8.52
C ASN A 128 -15.29 -6.83 9.95
N ALA A 129 -14.35 -7.04 10.82
CA ALA A 129 -14.64 -7.43 12.20
C ALA A 129 -14.96 -6.23 13.12
N LEU A 130 -14.40 -5.05 12.86
CA LEU A 130 -14.41 -3.91 13.80
C LEU A 130 -14.19 -4.33 15.27
N ALA A 131 -13.41 -5.41 15.45
CA ALA A 131 -13.00 -5.93 16.74
C ALA A 131 -11.83 -5.09 17.31
N PRO A 132 -11.44 -5.24 18.57
CA PRO A 132 -10.24 -4.57 19.08
C PRO A 132 -9.07 -4.68 18.08
N PRO A 133 -8.32 -3.59 17.82
CA PRO A 133 -8.29 -2.33 18.57
C PRO A 133 -9.32 -1.25 18.18
N TRP A 134 -10.35 -1.55 17.41
CA TRP A 134 -11.42 -0.61 17.10
C TRP A 134 -12.24 -0.29 18.35
N GLN A 135 -12.55 0.98 18.58
CA GLN A 135 -13.28 1.49 19.72
C GLN A 135 -14.52 2.24 19.21
N ALA A 136 -15.71 1.82 19.65
CA ALA A 136 -16.95 2.53 19.35
C ALA A 136 -16.96 3.91 20.05
N GLU A 137 -17.42 4.94 19.35
CA GLU A 137 -17.69 6.24 19.96
C GLU A 137 -18.95 6.16 20.84
N GLU A 138 -18.88 6.69 22.07
CA GLU A 138 -19.98 6.63 23.06
C GLU A 138 -21.23 7.40 22.60
N GLU A 139 -21.05 8.50 21.87
CA GLU A 139 -22.14 9.36 21.35
C GLU A 139 -22.78 8.80 20.07
N GLY A 140 -22.41 7.60 19.64
CA GLY A 140 -22.95 6.97 18.45
C GLY A 140 -24.39 6.47 18.60
N SER A 141 -25.01 6.12 17.48
CA SER A 141 -26.41 5.64 17.43
C SER A 141 -26.64 4.24 18.02
N GLY A 142 -25.59 3.58 18.52
CA GLY A 142 -25.66 2.22 19.07
C GLY A 142 -25.86 1.13 17.99
N LEU A 143 -25.58 1.43 16.72
CA LEU A 143 -25.56 0.40 15.69
C LEU A 143 -24.41 -0.60 15.97
N PRO A 144 -24.68 -1.91 15.88
CA PRO A 144 -23.64 -2.91 16.08
C PRO A 144 -22.62 -2.87 14.93
N PRO A 145 -21.37 -3.34 15.17
CA PRO A 145 -20.40 -3.53 14.10
C PRO A 145 -21.00 -4.39 12.98
N PRO A 146 -20.83 -4.02 11.70
CA PRO A 146 -21.35 -4.82 10.61
C PRO A 146 -20.57 -6.12 10.48
N HIS A 147 -21.29 -7.21 10.25
CA HIS A 147 -20.68 -8.45 9.76
C HIS A 147 -20.97 -8.53 8.26
N LEU A 148 -19.92 -8.29 7.45
CA LEU A 148 -20.07 -8.19 6.00
C LEU A 148 -19.86 -9.54 5.33
N SER A 149 -20.78 -9.87 4.45
CA SER A 149 -20.59 -10.88 3.40
C SER A 149 -20.47 -10.17 2.05
N ALA A 150 -19.68 -10.72 1.15
CA ALA A 150 -19.56 -10.19 -0.21
C ALA A 150 -20.92 -10.10 -0.93
N GLN A 151 -21.87 -10.96 -0.56
CA GLN A 151 -23.24 -10.96 -1.10
C GLN A 151 -24.06 -9.76 -0.67
N ASP A 152 -23.73 -9.15 0.46
CA ASP A 152 -24.41 -7.96 0.97
C ASP A 152 -23.95 -6.67 0.31
N ILE A 153 -22.83 -6.73 -0.43
CA ILE A 153 -22.20 -5.56 -1.05
C ILE A 153 -22.87 -5.26 -2.38
N ALA A 154 -23.36 -4.04 -2.54
CA ALA A 154 -23.95 -3.54 -3.79
C ALA A 154 -22.90 -2.87 -4.69
N TRP A 155 -21.96 -2.11 -4.10
CA TRP A 155 -20.87 -1.45 -4.79
C TRP A 155 -19.75 -1.09 -3.81
N ILE A 156 -18.54 -0.86 -4.35
CA ILE A 156 -17.38 -0.40 -3.59
C ILE A 156 -16.77 0.82 -4.29
N GLU A 157 -16.34 1.78 -3.52
CA GLU A 157 -15.53 2.91 -3.94
C GLU A 157 -14.26 2.97 -3.10
N GLY A 158 -13.10 3.04 -3.77
CA GLY A 158 -11.81 3.26 -3.12
C GLY A 158 -11.24 4.60 -3.52
N TYR A 159 -10.57 5.29 -2.59
CA TYR A 159 -9.97 6.58 -2.91
C TYR A 159 -8.68 6.83 -2.15
N LEU A 160 -7.74 7.46 -2.85
CA LEU A 160 -6.58 8.09 -2.27
C LEU A 160 -6.37 9.46 -2.93
N GLN A 161 -6.69 10.49 -2.17
CA GLN A 161 -6.52 11.88 -2.54
C GLN A 161 -5.54 12.52 -1.56
N GLU A 162 -4.31 12.74 -2.00
CA GLU A 162 -3.29 13.34 -1.15
C GLU A 162 -3.51 14.85 -1.00
N PRO A 163 -3.13 15.44 0.15
CA PRO A 163 -3.19 16.88 0.30
C PRO A 163 -2.27 17.54 -0.72
N SER A 164 -2.73 18.65 -1.28
CA SER A 164 -1.98 19.42 -2.27
C SER A 164 -1.57 20.79 -1.71
N GLY A 165 -0.51 21.32 -2.29
CA GLY A 165 -0.06 22.69 -2.10
C GLY A 165 0.17 23.36 -3.44
N PHE A 166 0.69 24.58 -3.42
CA PHE A 166 1.09 25.34 -4.60
C PHE A 166 2.53 25.82 -4.43
N ASN A 167 3.31 25.79 -5.52
CA ASN A 167 4.63 26.39 -5.54
C ASN A 167 4.53 27.92 -5.70
N ALA A 168 5.66 28.61 -5.70
CA ALA A 168 5.73 30.06 -5.84
C ALA A 168 5.15 30.57 -7.20
N ALA A 169 5.07 29.73 -8.22
CA ALA A 169 4.45 30.05 -9.51
C ALA A 169 2.95 29.76 -9.55
N GLY A 170 2.33 29.29 -8.44
CA GLY A 170 0.92 28.95 -8.38
C GLY A 170 0.58 27.59 -9.02
N GLU A 171 1.58 26.77 -9.35
CA GLU A 171 1.35 25.44 -9.89
C GLU A 171 1.06 24.43 -8.78
N PRO A 172 0.13 23.46 -8.98
CA PRO A 172 -0.15 22.42 -8.01
C PRO A 172 1.09 21.55 -7.76
N VAL A 173 1.39 21.26 -6.50
CA VAL A 173 2.47 20.39 -6.08
C VAL A 173 1.97 19.41 -5.03
N ALA A 174 2.50 18.19 -5.05
CA ALA A 174 2.26 17.22 -4.01
C ALA A 174 2.96 17.66 -2.71
N LEU A 175 2.39 17.29 -1.58
CA LEU A 175 3.05 17.40 -0.28
C LEU A 175 3.62 16.04 0.13
N ASN A 176 4.79 16.08 0.74
CA ASN A 176 5.36 14.90 1.37
C ASN A 176 4.43 14.46 2.51
N PHE A 177 3.96 13.23 2.47
CA PHE A 177 2.98 12.71 3.42
C PHE A 177 3.48 12.70 4.88
N ALA A 178 4.80 12.68 5.08
CA ALA A 178 5.41 12.58 6.40
C ALA A 178 5.80 13.95 6.98
N THR A 179 6.32 14.86 6.15
CA THR A 179 6.81 16.16 6.60
C THR A 179 5.83 17.30 6.34
N GLY A 180 4.85 17.10 5.44
CA GLY A 180 3.96 18.15 4.96
C GLY A 180 4.65 19.20 4.07
N GLU A 181 5.94 19.04 3.80
CA GLU A 181 6.69 19.90 2.90
C GLU A 181 6.37 19.63 1.44
N LEU A 182 6.68 20.60 0.58
CA LEU A 182 6.49 20.45 -0.86
C LEU A 182 7.34 19.29 -1.39
N ASP A 183 6.69 18.34 -2.08
CA ASP A 183 7.38 17.27 -2.79
C ASP A 183 7.97 17.83 -4.09
N SER A 184 9.27 18.05 -4.09
CA SER A 184 9.99 18.58 -5.25
C SER A 184 10.23 17.55 -6.36
N ARG A 185 9.86 16.29 -6.16
CA ARG A 185 10.03 15.23 -7.17
C ARG A 185 9.17 15.54 -8.39
N ARG A 186 9.78 15.46 -9.56
CA ARG A 186 9.06 15.48 -10.83
C ARG A 186 8.74 14.05 -11.23
N LEU A 187 7.52 13.62 -10.95
CA LEU A 187 7.07 12.30 -11.37
C LEU A 187 7.03 12.22 -12.89
N ARG A 188 7.48 11.08 -13.41
CA ARG A 188 7.41 10.71 -14.83
C ARG A 188 6.77 9.35 -14.94
N HIS A 189 6.17 9.07 -16.09
CA HIS A 189 5.70 7.72 -16.34
C HIS A 189 6.86 6.70 -16.17
N PRO A 190 6.65 5.53 -15.50
CA PRO A 190 5.38 4.98 -14.99
C PRO A 190 5.00 5.42 -13.55
N ASP A 191 5.74 6.30 -12.89
CA ASP A 191 5.53 6.67 -11.48
C ASP A 191 4.33 7.63 -11.28
N GLY A 192 3.29 7.55 -12.13
CA GLY A 192 2.04 8.29 -11.97
C GLY A 192 1.14 7.71 -10.88
N VAL A 193 0.03 8.42 -10.58
CA VAL A 193 -0.90 8.03 -9.49
C VAL A 193 -1.50 6.64 -9.68
N ILE A 194 -1.67 6.19 -10.93
CA ILE A 194 -2.21 4.85 -11.22
C ILE A 194 -1.34 3.79 -10.58
N LEU A 195 -0.03 3.84 -10.75
CA LEU A 195 0.88 2.86 -10.16
C LEU A 195 1.26 3.22 -8.71
N ASP A 196 1.65 4.48 -8.44
CA ASP A 196 2.24 4.88 -7.15
C ASP A 196 1.25 4.73 -5.99
N ILE A 197 0.00 5.22 -6.16
CA ILE A 197 -1.01 5.19 -5.09
C ILE A 197 -2.19 4.26 -5.36
N GLY A 198 -2.39 3.82 -6.61
CA GLY A 198 -3.41 2.84 -6.95
C GLY A 198 -3.16 1.47 -6.31
N THR A 199 -1.89 1.08 -6.11
CA THR A 199 -1.52 -0.14 -5.38
C THR A 199 -2.12 -0.16 -3.98
N HIS A 200 -2.06 0.95 -3.24
CA HIS A 200 -2.62 1.06 -1.89
C HIS A 200 -4.13 0.80 -1.87
N VAL A 201 -4.84 1.45 -2.79
CA VAL A 201 -6.30 1.31 -2.85
C VAL A 201 -6.68 -0.12 -3.20
N LEU A 202 -6.04 -0.74 -4.22
CA LEU A 202 -6.32 -2.13 -4.60
C LEU A 202 -5.99 -3.11 -3.48
N ALA A 203 -4.86 -2.91 -2.77
CA ALA A 203 -4.50 -3.76 -1.63
C ALA A 203 -5.59 -3.76 -0.56
N MET A 204 -6.07 -2.60 -0.16
CA MET A 204 -7.14 -2.45 0.83
C MET A 204 -8.44 -3.11 0.35
N LEU A 205 -8.89 -2.82 -0.87
CA LEU A 205 -10.17 -3.30 -1.40
C LEU A 205 -10.19 -4.81 -1.57
N ARG A 206 -9.10 -5.39 -2.12
CA ARG A 206 -9.01 -6.83 -2.35
C ARG A 206 -8.97 -7.63 -1.05
N GLU A 207 -8.19 -7.18 -0.05
CA GLU A 207 -8.15 -7.85 1.25
C GLU A 207 -9.49 -7.71 1.98
N THR A 208 -10.17 -6.54 1.90
CA THR A 208 -11.52 -6.38 2.45
C THR A 208 -12.52 -7.35 1.81
N LEU A 209 -12.53 -7.46 0.48
CA LEU A 209 -13.47 -8.36 -0.19
C LEU A 209 -13.15 -9.84 0.10
N LEU A 210 -11.87 -10.19 0.17
CA LEU A 210 -11.45 -11.54 0.52
C LEU A 210 -11.91 -11.92 1.94
N ASP A 211 -11.76 -10.99 2.89
CA ASP A 211 -12.19 -11.18 4.28
C ASP A 211 -13.73 -11.31 4.39
N CYS A 212 -14.47 -10.69 3.47
CA CYS A 212 -15.92 -10.88 3.31
C CYS A 212 -16.32 -12.18 2.57
N GLY A 213 -15.39 -13.06 2.23
CA GLY A 213 -15.64 -14.31 1.48
C GLY A 213 -15.92 -14.10 0.00
N GLY A 214 -15.53 -12.97 -0.58
CA GLY A 214 -15.72 -12.66 -2.00
C GLY A 214 -14.57 -13.08 -2.90
N TYR A 215 -14.79 -12.96 -4.21
CA TYR A 215 -13.76 -13.18 -5.23
C TYR A 215 -12.97 -11.90 -5.48
N VAL A 216 -11.66 -12.03 -5.62
CA VAL A 216 -10.72 -10.88 -5.73
C VAL A 216 -10.21 -10.67 -7.16
N THR A 217 -10.91 -11.15 -8.17
CA THR A 217 -10.59 -10.87 -9.57
C THR A 217 -10.87 -9.42 -9.92
N LEU A 218 -10.01 -8.83 -10.74
CA LEU A 218 -10.09 -7.42 -11.15
C LEU A 218 -10.48 -7.34 -12.63
N ASP A 219 -11.40 -6.43 -12.93
CA ASP A 219 -11.69 -5.95 -14.27
C ASP A 219 -11.87 -4.45 -14.20
N LEU A 220 -10.87 -3.69 -14.66
CA LEU A 220 -10.79 -2.23 -14.53
C LEU A 220 -10.42 -1.59 -15.85
N ALA A 221 -10.96 -0.40 -16.08
CA ALA A 221 -10.58 0.50 -17.16
C ALA A 221 -10.31 1.92 -16.63
N VAL A 222 -9.42 2.64 -17.30
CA VAL A 222 -9.22 4.07 -17.05
C VAL A 222 -10.36 4.84 -17.70
N ARG A 223 -11.13 5.58 -16.90
CA ARG A 223 -12.19 6.48 -17.37
C ARG A 223 -11.69 7.89 -17.66
N ALA A 224 -10.77 8.35 -16.84
CA ALA A 224 -10.09 9.63 -17.01
C ALA A 224 -8.70 9.54 -16.38
N ALA A 225 -7.74 10.21 -16.99
CA ALA A 225 -6.41 10.42 -16.42
C ALA A 225 -5.87 11.78 -16.86
N LYS A 226 -5.38 12.56 -15.91
CA LYS A 226 -4.87 13.91 -16.13
C LYS A 226 -3.48 14.06 -15.52
N ASP A 227 -2.70 14.96 -16.09
CA ASP A 227 -1.43 15.36 -15.51
C ASP A 227 -1.61 16.24 -14.25
N ARG A 228 -0.51 16.68 -13.64
CA ARG A 228 -0.54 17.54 -12.46
C ARG A 228 -1.20 18.91 -12.68
N LEU A 229 -1.32 19.35 -13.94
CA LEU A 229 -1.94 20.63 -14.34
C LEU A 229 -3.41 20.46 -14.80
N GLY A 230 -3.96 19.26 -14.65
CA GLY A 230 -5.34 18.96 -15.02
C GLY A 230 -5.56 18.72 -16.52
N ARG A 231 -4.50 18.57 -17.33
CA ARG A 231 -4.58 18.28 -18.76
C ARG A 231 -4.68 16.77 -18.96
N ASP A 232 -5.51 16.35 -19.90
CA ASP A 232 -5.66 14.93 -20.22
C ASP A 232 -4.34 14.31 -20.70
N ILE A 233 -4.06 13.09 -20.28
CA ILE A 233 -2.94 12.31 -20.78
C ILE A 233 -3.23 11.90 -22.22
N ALA A 234 -2.39 12.35 -23.14
CA ALA A 234 -2.54 12.05 -24.56
C ALA A 234 -2.13 10.61 -24.91
N HIS A 235 -2.81 10.03 -25.90
CA HIS A 235 -2.36 8.81 -26.53
C HIS A 235 -0.93 9.00 -27.11
N GLY A 236 -0.03 8.06 -26.87
CA GLY A 236 1.37 8.16 -27.24
C GLY A 236 2.27 8.94 -26.27
N ASP A 237 1.72 9.56 -25.23
CA ASP A 237 2.54 10.21 -24.20
C ASP A 237 3.16 9.18 -23.24
N THR A 238 4.45 8.92 -23.42
CA THR A 238 5.22 7.95 -22.61
C THR A 238 6.07 8.62 -21.52
N VAL A 239 5.92 9.92 -21.31
CA VAL A 239 6.77 10.71 -20.40
C VAL A 239 5.98 11.29 -19.24
N THR A 240 4.79 11.83 -19.52
CA THR A 240 3.98 12.53 -18.52
C THR A 240 3.34 11.54 -17.54
N ALA A 241 3.56 11.75 -16.25
CA ALA A 241 2.90 10.98 -15.20
C ALA A 241 1.48 11.48 -14.95
N GLU A 242 0.56 10.56 -14.65
CA GLU A 242 -0.77 10.94 -14.19
C GLU A 242 -0.68 11.59 -12.81
N GLY A 243 -1.33 12.73 -12.63
CA GLY A 243 -1.54 13.42 -11.35
C GLY A 243 -2.91 13.09 -10.73
N GLU A 244 -3.87 12.74 -11.60
CA GLU A 244 -5.22 12.33 -11.26
C GLU A 244 -5.64 11.17 -12.15
N ALA A 245 -6.41 10.20 -11.60
CA ALA A 245 -7.03 9.15 -12.38
C ALA A 245 -8.35 8.69 -11.75
N HIS A 246 -9.32 8.35 -12.61
CA HIS A 246 -10.53 7.63 -12.27
C HIS A 246 -10.51 6.27 -12.96
N LEU A 247 -10.52 5.20 -12.17
CA LEU A 247 -10.63 3.84 -12.65
C LEU A 247 -12.02 3.31 -12.33
N GLN A 248 -12.62 2.57 -13.25
CA GLN A 248 -13.95 2.00 -13.08
C GLN A 248 -13.99 0.57 -13.60
N GLY A 249 -14.78 -0.27 -12.93
CA GLY A 249 -14.96 -1.66 -13.33
C GLY A 249 -15.61 -2.50 -12.27
N ARG A 250 -15.00 -3.65 -11.97
CA ARG A 250 -15.53 -4.63 -11.02
C ARG A 250 -14.40 -5.25 -10.21
N LEU A 251 -14.74 -5.60 -8.97
CA LEU A 251 -13.95 -6.46 -8.11
C LEU A 251 -14.79 -7.72 -7.81
N GLY A 252 -14.43 -8.84 -8.41
CA GLY A 252 -15.35 -9.95 -8.56
C GLY A 252 -16.59 -9.52 -9.33
N ASP A 253 -17.77 -9.74 -8.77
CA ASP A 253 -19.04 -9.30 -9.35
C ASP A 253 -19.52 -7.93 -8.85
N ILE A 254 -18.75 -7.26 -8.00
CA ILE A 254 -19.14 -6.02 -7.35
C ILE A 254 -18.66 -4.83 -8.17
N PRO A 255 -19.53 -3.87 -8.54
CA PRO A 255 -19.15 -2.62 -9.18
C PRO A 255 -18.13 -1.85 -8.34
N LEU A 256 -17.09 -1.34 -9.01
CA LEU A 256 -15.96 -0.67 -8.40
C LEU A 256 -15.66 0.65 -9.06
N ASN A 257 -15.45 1.70 -8.25
CA ASN A 257 -14.83 2.96 -8.65
C ASN A 257 -13.58 3.22 -7.80
N ILE A 258 -12.52 3.75 -8.43
CA ILE A 258 -11.29 4.17 -7.74
C ILE A 258 -10.93 5.59 -8.15
N TRP A 259 -10.75 6.46 -7.16
CA TRP A 259 -10.38 7.86 -7.32
C TRP A 259 -8.97 8.09 -6.78
N LEU A 260 -8.07 8.49 -7.65
CA LEU A 260 -6.66 8.75 -7.33
C LEU A 260 -6.33 10.19 -7.66
N ASN A 261 -5.78 10.95 -6.70
CA ASN A 261 -5.34 12.31 -6.95
C ASN A 261 -4.19 12.69 -6.00
N LYS A 262 -3.12 13.23 -6.56
CA LYS A 262 -1.92 13.63 -5.81
C LYS A 262 -1.79 15.15 -5.66
N TYR A 263 -2.55 15.93 -6.43
CA TYR A 263 -2.34 17.37 -6.56
C TYR A 263 -3.58 18.23 -6.26
N ALA A 264 -4.74 17.65 -6.08
CA ALA A 264 -5.99 18.38 -5.86
C ALA A 264 -6.91 17.72 -4.83
N GLY A 265 -6.33 17.00 -3.88
CA GLY A 265 -7.08 16.45 -2.75
C GLY A 265 -7.57 17.53 -1.79
N PRO A 266 -8.59 17.24 -0.99
CA PRO A 266 -9.07 18.15 0.05
C PRO A 266 -8.00 18.41 1.10
N ALA A 267 -8.18 19.44 1.92
CA ALA A 267 -7.29 19.72 3.05
C ALA A 267 -7.17 18.48 3.95
N GLY A 268 -5.94 18.08 4.25
CA GLY A 268 -5.65 16.84 5.00
C GLY A 268 -5.69 15.55 4.18
N GLY A 269 -6.17 15.61 2.93
CA GLY A 269 -6.34 14.44 2.06
C GLY A 269 -7.54 13.57 2.46
N GLN A 270 -7.91 12.65 1.57
CA GLN A 270 -8.87 11.57 1.85
C GLN A 270 -8.24 10.23 1.46
N LYS A 271 -8.34 9.24 2.34
CA LYS A 271 -7.65 7.95 2.15
C LYS A 271 -8.51 6.83 2.72
N GLY A 272 -9.25 6.16 1.85
CA GLY A 272 -10.14 5.13 2.35
C GLY A 272 -11.00 4.45 1.32
N MET A 273 -12.15 3.95 1.77
CA MET A 273 -13.16 3.30 0.94
C MET A 273 -14.57 3.56 1.45
N ARG A 274 -15.53 3.38 0.56
CA ARG A 274 -16.96 3.31 0.87
C ARG A 274 -17.54 2.03 0.31
N ILE A 275 -18.41 1.40 1.07
CA ILE A 275 -19.10 0.18 0.70
C ILE A 275 -20.59 0.43 0.84
N GLY A 276 -21.31 0.47 -0.28
CA GLY A 276 -22.75 0.50 -0.27
C GLY A 276 -23.32 -0.91 -0.12
N LEU A 277 -24.19 -1.11 0.86
CA LEU A 277 -24.82 -2.38 1.13
C LEU A 277 -26.17 -2.48 0.40
N ARG A 278 -26.61 -3.70 0.09
CA ARG A 278 -27.88 -3.96 -0.62
C ARG A 278 -29.11 -3.56 0.18
N ASP A 279 -29.01 -3.47 1.50
CA ASP A 279 -30.05 -3.00 2.41
C ASP A 279 -30.12 -1.48 2.54
N GLY A 280 -29.27 -0.75 1.81
CA GLY A 280 -29.22 0.72 1.80
C GLY A 280 -28.27 1.34 2.80
N ARG A 281 -27.66 0.57 3.68
CA ARG A 281 -26.62 1.08 4.61
C ARG A 281 -25.34 1.41 3.86
N LEU A 282 -24.59 2.36 4.42
CA LEU A 282 -23.28 2.78 3.93
C LEU A 282 -22.22 2.56 5.00
N LEU A 283 -21.19 1.80 4.67
CA LEU A 283 -20.00 1.66 5.51
C LEU A 283 -18.85 2.43 4.86
N ALA A 284 -18.15 3.26 5.63
CA ALA A 284 -16.98 4.00 5.18
C ALA A 284 -15.81 3.75 6.12
N LEU A 285 -14.61 3.71 5.54
CA LEU A 285 -13.34 3.73 6.22
C LEU A 285 -12.53 4.91 5.71
N ASP A 286 -12.02 5.73 6.62
CA ASP A 286 -11.14 6.84 6.24
C ASP A 286 -10.00 7.02 7.25
N ARG A 287 -9.02 7.84 6.87
CA ARG A 287 -7.96 8.25 7.76
C ARG A 287 -8.48 9.30 8.75
N ALA A 288 -8.06 9.15 10.01
CA ALA A 288 -8.18 10.18 11.05
C ALA A 288 -6.78 10.75 11.38
N PRO A 289 -6.69 11.93 12.04
CA PRO A 289 -5.40 12.51 12.45
C PRO A 289 -4.51 11.54 13.23
N ASP A 290 -5.09 10.78 14.16
CA ASP A 290 -4.38 9.87 15.06
C ASP A 290 -4.63 8.39 14.76
N GLY A 291 -5.10 8.06 13.54
CA GLY A 291 -5.40 6.68 13.19
C GLY A 291 -6.38 6.55 12.04
N GLU A 292 -7.41 5.75 12.25
CA GLU A 292 -8.44 5.45 11.27
C GLU A 292 -9.83 5.58 11.90
N VAL A 293 -10.81 5.91 11.09
CA VAL A 293 -12.22 5.97 11.47
C VAL A 293 -13.05 5.12 10.53
N ALA A 294 -13.87 4.25 11.07
CA ALA A 294 -14.93 3.54 10.36
C ALA A 294 -16.27 4.14 10.73
N THR A 295 -17.17 4.27 9.76
CA THR A 295 -18.51 4.85 9.97
C THR A 295 -19.54 3.96 9.31
N LEU A 296 -20.56 3.52 10.05
CA LEU A 296 -21.75 2.87 9.52
C LEU A 296 -22.91 3.85 9.58
N GLN A 297 -23.54 4.08 8.44
CA GLN A 297 -24.73 4.91 8.32
C GLN A 297 -25.93 4.02 7.93
N ASP A 298 -27.05 4.21 8.63
CA ASP A 298 -28.34 3.57 8.42
C ASP A 298 -29.44 4.65 8.48
N GLY A 299 -29.82 5.21 7.33
CA GLY A 299 -30.64 6.42 7.27
C GLY A 299 -29.97 7.59 7.96
N GLU A 300 -30.64 8.14 8.99
CA GLU A 300 -30.10 9.24 9.81
C GLU A 300 -29.21 8.74 10.97
N ARG A 301 -29.19 7.44 11.23
CA ARG A 301 -28.40 6.85 12.31
C ARG A 301 -26.95 6.69 11.87
N ILE A 302 -26.00 7.16 12.66
CA ILE A 302 -24.56 7.06 12.38
C ILE A 302 -23.87 6.48 13.62
N GLN A 303 -23.09 5.44 13.40
CA GLN A 303 -22.17 4.90 14.40
C GLN A 303 -20.73 5.00 13.87
N ARG A 304 -19.82 5.40 14.75
CA ARG A 304 -18.39 5.50 14.42
C ARG A 304 -17.57 4.59 15.33
N TRP A 305 -16.48 4.12 14.77
CA TRP A 305 -15.41 3.42 15.47
C TRP A 305 -14.09 4.07 15.09
N THR A 306 -13.22 4.23 16.06
CA THR A 306 -11.87 4.73 15.86
C THR A 306 -10.84 3.62 16.11
N ARG A 307 -9.77 3.62 15.35
CA ARG A 307 -8.61 2.74 15.52
C ARG A 307 -7.37 3.60 15.67
N PRO A 308 -6.88 3.80 16.91
CA PRO A 308 -5.75 4.67 17.16
C PRO A 308 -4.45 4.05 16.62
N GLY A 309 -3.58 4.89 16.10
CA GLY A 309 -2.24 4.51 15.67
C GLY A 309 -2.00 4.59 14.18
N ALA A 310 -0.72 4.65 13.82
CA ALA A 310 -0.31 4.75 12.43
C ALA A 310 -0.52 3.42 11.71
N ILE A 311 -1.01 3.45 10.48
CA ILE A 311 -1.25 2.26 9.64
C ILE A 311 0.01 1.41 9.46
N TYR A 312 1.19 2.01 9.40
CA TYR A 312 2.46 1.28 9.33
C TYR A 312 2.72 0.44 10.59
N ALA A 313 2.38 0.95 11.79
CA ALA A 313 2.52 0.18 13.01
C ALA A 313 1.57 -1.02 13.01
N HIS A 314 0.32 -0.83 12.61
CA HIS A 314 -0.64 -1.92 12.45
C HIS A 314 -0.17 -2.96 11.44
N CYS A 315 0.30 -2.51 10.27
CA CYS A 315 0.79 -3.42 9.25
C CYS A 315 2.02 -4.22 9.72
N LEU A 316 2.99 -3.56 10.37
CA LEU A 316 4.17 -4.26 10.91
C LEU A 316 3.78 -5.29 11.97
N ASP A 317 2.90 -4.94 12.88
CA ASP A 317 2.48 -5.85 13.95
C ASP A 317 1.64 -7.01 13.40
N GLU A 318 0.58 -6.73 12.68
CA GLU A 318 -0.40 -7.73 12.23
C GLU A 318 0.12 -8.62 11.09
N GLN A 319 0.99 -8.09 10.23
CA GLN A 319 1.37 -8.78 9.00
C GLN A 319 2.80 -9.34 9.02
N ILE A 320 3.74 -8.75 9.79
CA ILE A 320 5.17 -9.04 9.59
C ILE A 320 5.87 -9.50 10.87
N LEU A 321 5.71 -8.76 11.98
CA LEU A 321 6.57 -8.90 13.16
C LEU A 321 5.85 -9.42 14.39
N GLY A 322 4.54 -9.19 14.53
CA GLY A 322 3.77 -9.64 15.68
C GLY A 322 3.62 -11.16 15.75
N ALA A 323 3.04 -11.66 16.82
CA ALA A 323 2.95 -13.10 17.09
C ALA A 323 2.12 -13.85 16.04
N GLU A 324 1.04 -13.22 15.55
CA GLU A 324 0.08 -13.82 14.59
C GLU A 324 0.31 -13.32 13.14
N ASN A 325 1.54 -12.94 12.81
CA ASN A 325 1.89 -12.41 11.49
C ASN A 325 1.75 -13.47 10.37
N VAL A 326 1.78 -13.00 9.11
CA VAL A 326 1.55 -13.88 7.95
C VAL A 326 2.60 -14.98 7.80
N PHE A 327 3.83 -14.77 8.26
CA PHE A 327 4.91 -15.76 8.20
C PHE A 327 4.78 -16.88 9.27
N THR A 328 3.96 -16.67 10.31
CA THR A 328 3.68 -17.70 11.31
C THR A 328 2.52 -18.62 10.93
N ARG A 329 1.75 -18.23 9.90
CA ARG A 329 0.63 -19.03 9.37
C ARG A 329 1.17 -20.15 8.46
N THR A 330 0.90 -20.11 7.18
CA THR A 330 1.45 -21.07 6.22
C THR A 330 2.24 -20.36 5.13
N PRO A 331 3.21 -21.04 4.48
CA PRO A 331 3.92 -20.47 3.34
C PRO A 331 2.96 -20.01 2.23
N GLU A 332 1.83 -20.69 2.04
CA GLU A 332 0.78 -20.36 1.08
C GLU A 332 0.10 -19.03 1.40
N SER A 333 0.01 -18.68 2.69
CA SER A 333 -0.54 -17.37 3.12
C SER A 333 0.33 -16.21 2.61
N VAL A 334 1.65 -16.31 2.77
CA VAL A 334 2.62 -15.33 2.28
C VAL A 334 2.61 -15.28 0.75
N ALA A 335 2.71 -16.46 0.11
CA ALA A 335 2.69 -16.58 -1.35
C ALA A 335 1.41 -16.01 -1.95
N GLY A 336 0.26 -16.24 -1.31
CA GLY A 336 -1.03 -15.71 -1.73
C GLY A 336 -1.10 -14.19 -1.69
N LEU A 337 -0.62 -13.57 -0.61
CA LEU A 337 -0.51 -12.11 -0.50
C LEU A 337 0.41 -11.54 -1.57
N THR A 338 1.60 -12.09 -1.73
CA THR A 338 2.58 -11.64 -2.73
C THR A 338 2.04 -11.77 -4.15
N ARG A 339 1.35 -12.86 -4.47
CA ARG A 339 0.71 -13.03 -5.77
C ARG A 339 -0.35 -11.97 -6.02
N ARG A 340 -1.21 -11.64 -5.06
CA ARG A 340 -2.23 -10.59 -5.20
C ARG A 340 -1.61 -9.21 -5.43
N ARG A 341 -0.56 -8.86 -4.67
CA ARG A 341 0.17 -7.57 -4.85
C ARG A 341 0.83 -7.50 -6.23
N LEU A 342 1.40 -8.60 -6.72
CA LEU A 342 1.97 -8.67 -8.07
C LEU A 342 0.89 -8.52 -9.15
N GLU A 343 -0.23 -9.20 -9.02
CA GLU A 343 -1.37 -9.08 -9.93
C GLU A 343 -1.90 -7.64 -10.01
N GLU A 344 -1.99 -6.93 -8.88
CA GLU A 344 -2.41 -5.54 -8.83
C GLU A 344 -1.46 -4.63 -9.59
N VAL A 345 -0.16 -4.79 -9.37
CA VAL A 345 0.86 -4.03 -10.10
C VAL A 345 0.77 -4.30 -11.60
N GLU A 346 0.62 -5.57 -12.01
CA GLU A 346 0.47 -5.91 -13.43
C GLU A 346 -0.78 -5.28 -14.05
N TRP A 347 -1.91 -5.29 -13.34
CA TRP A 347 -3.14 -4.64 -13.80
C TRP A 347 -2.93 -3.13 -13.98
N LEU A 348 -2.35 -2.45 -13.00
CA LEU A 348 -2.11 -1.01 -13.07
C LEU A 348 -1.14 -0.64 -14.19
N LEU A 349 -0.09 -1.42 -14.40
CA LEU A 349 0.84 -1.22 -15.51
C LEU A 349 0.15 -1.42 -16.88
N ARG A 350 -0.72 -2.43 -17.03
CA ARG A 350 -1.49 -2.64 -18.25
C ARG A 350 -2.48 -1.49 -18.49
N LEU A 351 -3.15 -0.97 -17.44
CA LEU A 351 -4.02 0.19 -17.56
C LEU A 351 -3.26 1.42 -18.05
N GLN A 352 -2.04 1.65 -17.56
CA GLN A 352 -1.18 2.72 -18.05
C GLN A 352 -0.79 2.52 -19.52
N GLN A 353 -0.53 1.29 -19.95
CA GLN A 353 -0.25 0.99 -21.38
C GLN A 353 -1.51 1.20 -22.23
N GLN A 354 -2.67 0.73 -21.80
CA GLN A 354 -3.93 0.94 -22.53
C GLN A 354 -4.27 2.42 -22.69
N LEU A 355 -4.07 3.23 -21.64
CA LEU A 355 -4.29 4.67 -21.66
C LEU A 355 -3.45 5.35 -22.74
N ARG A 356 -2.20 4.90 -22.93
CA ARG A 356 -1.23 5.52 -23.84
C ARG A 356 -1.17 4.88 -25.24
N GLY A 357 -1.78 3.71 -25.37
CA GLY A 357 -1.67 2.89 -26.59
C GLY A 357 -0.39 2.04 -26.64
N PRO A 358 -0.30 1.12 -27.61
CA PRO A 358 0.89 0.30 -27.78
C PRO A 358 2.10 1.17 -28.12
N HIS A 359 3.24 0.81 -27.57
CA HIS A 359 4.56 1.38 -27.90
C HIS A 359 5.06 0.81 -29.23
#